data_1b37c761f80a9e9df3bd08626dcf8529
#
_entry.id   1b37c761f80a9e9df3bd08626dcf8529
#
_cell.length_a   1.000
_cell.length_b   1.000
_cell.length_c   1.000
_cell.angle_alpha   90.00
_cell.angle_beta   90.00
_cell.angle_gamma   90.00
#
_symmetry.space_group_name_H-M   'P 1'
#
loop_
_entity.id
_entity.type
_entity.pdbx_description
1 polymer ?
#
loop_
_entity_poly.entity_id
_entity_poly.type
_entity_poly.pdbx_seq_one_letter_code
_entity_poly.pdbx_strand_id
1 'polypeptide(L)'
;NCRTLSVADLGEAFPAAGFDIIVGDVSFISLTLILPQLPALLAAHGDMLLLVKPQFEVGPGNIGKGGIVRDPALYGEVEAKLRACASQLGLNVRAWLDSPITGGDGNREFFIWLNK
;
A
#
# COMPACT_ATOMS: atom_id res chain seq x y z
N ASN A 1 -11.90 -8.80 5.63
CA ASN A 1 -11.50 -8.55 4.25
C ASN A 1 -11.09 -7.08 4.08
N CYS A 2 -9.84 -6.86 3.75
CA CYS A 2 -9.29 -5.50 3.65
C CYS A 2 -9.97 -4.64 2.59
N ARG A 3 -10.59 -5.25 1.58
CA ARG A 3 -11.31 -4.50 0.53
C ARG A 3 -12.57 -3.85 1.04
N THR A 4 -13.20 -4.46 2.04
CA THR A 4 -14.50 -4.04 2.55
C THR A 4 -14.45 -3.69 4.03
N LEU A 5 -13.24 -3.62 4.61
CA LEU A 5 -13.07 -3.28 6.02
C LEU A 5 -13.63 -1.88 6.31
N SER A 6 -14.40 -1.76 7.36
CA SER A 6 -14.97 -0.50 7.79
C SER A 6 -14.85 -0.32 9.29
N VAL A 7 -15.13 0.88 9.77
CA VAL A 7 -15.16 1.16 11.21
C VAL A 7 -16.16 0.22 11.93
N ALA A 8 -17.29 -0.07 11.27
CA ALA A 8 -18.31 -0.95 11.85
C ALA A 8 -17.80 -2.37 12.08
N ASP A 9 -16.88 -2.85 11.22
CA ASP A 9 -16.31 -4.19 11.35
C ASP A 9 -15.40 -4.33 12.57
N LEU A 10 -14.84 -3.23 13.04
CA LEU A 10 -13.94 -3.21 14.19
C LEU A 10 -14.68 -3.07 15.52
N GLY A 11 -15.90 -2.51 15.48
CA GLY A 11 -16.72 -2.34 16.67
C GLY A 11 -15.99 -1.61 17.79
N GLU A 12 -16.04 -2.18 19.00
CA GLU A 12 -15.42 -1.57 20.17
C GLU A 12 -13.88 -1.54 20.12
N ALA A 13 -13.27 -2.33 19.24
CA ALA A 13 -11.82 -2.32 19.08
C ALA A 13 -11.31 -1.07 18.35
N PHE A 14 -12.22 -0.31 17.72
CA PHE A 14 -11.83 0.90 17.01
C PHE A 14 -11.66 2.07 17.97
N PRO A 15 -10.46 2.72 18.02
CA PRO A 15 -10.26 3.90 18.84
C PRO A 15 -11.15 5.06 18.38
N ALA A 16 -11.70 5.82 19.30
CA ALA A 16 -12.62 6.92 19.00
C ALA A 16 -12.03 7.95 18.03
N ALA A 17 -10.71 8.21 18.10
CA ALA A 17 -10.02 9.17 17.23
C ALA A 17 -9.34 8.54 16.02
N GLY A 18 -9.50 7.22 15.80
CA GLY A 18 -8.79 6.48 14.77
C GLY A 18 -7.45 5.94 15.25
N PHE A 19 -6.79 5.16 14.39
CA PHE A 19 -5.47 4.61 14.71
C PHE A 19 -4.37 5.65 14.45
N ASP A 20 -3.43 5.75 15.37
CA ASP A 20 -2.28 6.66 15.23
C ASP A 20 -1.28 6.14 14.19
N ILE A 21 -1.21 4.84 14.02
CA ILE A 21 -0.31 4.19 13.06
C ILE A 21 -1.04 3.01 12.42
N ILE A 22 -0.91 2.92 11.10
CA ILE A 22 -1.38 1.77 10.33
C ILE A 22 -0.18 1.23 9.55
N VAL A 23 0.08 -0.05 9.69
CA VAL A 23 1.11 -0.74 8.92
C VAL A 23 0.45 -1.86 8.11
N GLY A 24 0.99 -2.14 6.93
CA GLY A 24 0.41 -3.16 6.09
C GLY A 24 1.46 -3.90 5.27
N ASP A 25 1.27 -5.21 5.18
CA ASP A 25 2.02 -6.11 4.32
C ASP A 25 1.02 -7.11 3.76
N VAL A 26 0.55 -6.86 2.53
CA VAL A 26 -0.47 -7.68 1.89
C VAL A 26 0.07 -8.28 0.59
N SER A 27 -0.41 -9.46 0.24
CA SER A 27 0.00 -10.19 -0.96
C SER A 27 -1.20 -10.49 -1.83
N PHE A 28 -0.95 -10.65 -3.15
CA PHE A 28 -1.94 -11.04 -4.14
C PHE A 28 -3.07 -10.04 -4.32
N ILE A 29 -2.82 -8.77 -3.99
CA ILE A 29 -3.80 -7.69 -4.15
C ILE A 29 -3.06 -6.37 -4.34
N SER A 30 -3.61 -5.49 -5.17
CA SER A 30 -3.08 -4.13 -5.32
C SER A 30 -3.47 -3.27 -4.12
N LEU A 31 -2.54 -2.42 -3.67
CA LEU A 31 -2.82 -1.43 -2.64
C LEU A 31 -3.91 -0.44 -3.06
N THR A 32 -4.12 -0.24 -4.36
CA THR A 32 -5.20 0.65 -4.84
C THR A 32 -6.58 0.16 -4.42
N LEU A 33 -6.72 -1.14 -4.11
CA LEU A 33 -7.98 -1.73 -3.65
C LEU A 33 -8.13 -1.64 -2.12
N ILE A 34 -7.05 -1.42 -1.42
CA ILE A 34 -7.03 -1.36 0.06
C ILE A 34 -7.02 0.08 0.56
N LEU A 35 -6.25 0.95 -0.09
CA LEU A 35 -6.09 2.35 0.32
C LEU A 35 -7.43 3.08 0.55
N PRO A 36 -8.48 2.88 -0.26
CA PRO A 36 -9.74 3.59 -0.05
C PRO A 36 -10.40 3.34 1.31
N GLN A 37 -10.06 2.22 1.96
CA GLN A 37 -10.65 1.86 3.25
C GLN A 37 -9.90 2.48 4.43
N LEU A 38 -8.65 2.91 4.23
CA LEU A 38 -7.76 3.27 5.31
C LEU A 38 -7.96 4.68 5.88
N PRO A 39 -8.31 5.72 5.09
CA PRO A 39 -8.47 7.06 5.65
C PRO A 39 -9.49 7.13 6.78
N ALA A 40 -10.59 6.37 6.69
CA ALA A 40 -11.61 6.34 7.72
C ALA A 40 -11.10 5.74 9.03
N LEU A 41 -10.06 4.91 8.97
CA LEU A 41 -9.48 4.23 10.12
C LEU A 41 -8.33 5.02 10.74
N LEU A 42 -7.77 5.98 10.01
CA LEU A 42 -6.57 6.73 10.41
C LEU A 42 -6.95 7.97 11.21
N ALA A 43 -6.28 8.20 12.33
CA ALA A 43 -6.42 9.41 13.11
C ALA A 43 -5.96 10.63 12.30
N ALA A 44 -6.44 11.83 12.67
CA ALA A 44 -6.13 13.07 11.94
C ALA A 44 -4.63 13.34 11.83
N HIS A 45 -3.85 12.94 12.82
CA HIS A 45 -2.39 13.07 12.82
C HIS A 45 -1.68 11.73 12.73
N GLY A 46 -2.40 10.70 12.24
CA GLY A 46 -1.84 9.37 12.12
C GLY A 46 -0.99 9.18 10.87
N ASP A 47 -0.17 8.16 10.91
CA ASP A 47 0.71 7.77 9.81
C ASP A 47 0.43 6.36 9.34
N MET A 48 0.64 6.12 8.05
CA MET A 48 0.58 4.79 7.47
C MET A 48 1.92 4.45 6.84
N LEU A 49 2.39 3.24 7.09
CA LEU A 49 3.58 2.69 6.43
C LEU A 49 3.20 1.36 5.80
N LEU A 50 3.15 1.34 4.48
CA LEU A 50 2.69 0.18 3.73
C LEU A 50 3.80 -0.38 2.87
N LEU A 51 3.96 -1.69 2.89
CA LEU A 51 4.91 -2.38 2.02
C LEU A 51 4.29 -2.50 0.63
N VAL A 52 5.03 -2.04 -0.38
CA VAL A 52 4.62 -2.09 -1.78
C VAL A 52 5.33 -3.25 -2.46
N LYS A 53 4.56 -4.15 -3.03
CA LYS A 53 5.06 -5.32 -3.77
C LYS A 53 4.71 -5.15 -5.25
N PRO A 54 5.64 -4.66 -6.07
CA PRO A 54 5.36 -4.37 -7.49
C PRO A 54 4.80 -5.55 -8.27
N GLN A 55 5.18 -6.78 -7.92
CA GLN A 55 4.66 -7.98 -8.57
C GLN A 55 3.14 -8.10 -8.50
N PHE A 56 2.50 -7.45 -7.55
CA PHE A 56 1.03 -7.45 -7.40
C PHE A 56 0.40 -6.14 -7.90
N GLU A 57 1.21 -5.24 -8.47
CA GLU A 57 0.76 -3.94 -8.95
C GLU A 57 0.79 -3.81 -10.48
N VAL A 58 1.65 -4.57 -11.15
CA VAL A 58 1.93 -4.36 -12.58
C VAL A 58 1.08 -5.20 -13.53
N GLY A 59 0.27 -6.11 -13.01
CA GLY A 59 -0.56 -7.01 -13.82
C GLY A 59 0.21 -8.24 -14.33
N PRO A 60 -0.53 -9.33 -14.64
CA PRO A 60 0.09 -10.64 -14.97
C PRO A 60 0.99 -10.60 -16.19
N GLY A 61 0.66 -9.80 -17.20
CA GLY A 61 1.44 -9.70 -18.43
C GLY A 61 2.84 -9.14 -18.24
N ASN A 62 3.09 -8.47 -17.12
CA ASN A 62 4.38 -7.85 -16.81
C ASN A 62 5.21 -8.69 -15.85
N ILE A 63 4.75 -9.89 -15.51
CA ILE A 63 5.44 -10.80 -14.61
C ILE A 63 6.10 -11.90 -15.43
N GLY A 64 7.39 -12.09 -15.19
CA GLY A 64 8.17 -13.14 -15.82
C GLY A 64 8.16 -14.42 -15.02
N LYS A 65 9.04 -15.34 -15.44
CA LYS A 65 9.24 -16.64 -14.79
C LYS A 65 9.65 -16.42 -13.33
N GLY A 66 9.03 -17.17 -12.41
CA GLY A 66 9.32 -17.07 -10.99
C GLY A 66 8.61 -15.91 -10.30
N GLY A 67 7.68 -15.23 -10.97
CA GLY A 67 6.93 -14.12 -10.36
C GLY A 67 7.69 -12.80 -10.31
N ILE A 68 8.76 -12.67 -11.12
CA ILE A 68 9.61 -11.46 -11.10
C ILE A 68 9.10 -10.46 -12.13
N VAL A 69 9.06 -9.18 -11.74
CA VAL A 69 8.72 -8.08 -12.64
C VAL A 69 9.72 -8.02 -13.80
N ARG A 70 9.21 -8.04 -15.04
CA ARG A 70 10.04 -8.18 -16.24
C ARG A 70 10.90 -6.96 -16.51
N ASP A 71 10.35 -5.76 -16.31
CA ASP A 71 11.00 -4.52 -16.68
C ASP A 71 11.15 -3.61 -15.45
N PRO A 72 12.39 -3.30 -15.04
CA PRO A 72 12.61 -2.40 -13.90
C PRO A 72 11.95 -1.02 -14.04
N ALA A 73 11.69 -0.55 -15.26
CA ALA A 73 10.97 0.71 -15.47
C ALA A 73 9.56 0.68 -14.91
N LEU A 74 8.97 -0.51 -14.73
CA LEU A 74 7.65 -0.67 -14.14
C LEU A 74 7.60 -0.25 -12.67
N TYR A 75 8.73 -0.25 -11.97
CA TYR A 75 8.79 0.23 -10.58
C TYR A 75 8.39 1.71 -10.48
N GLY A 76 8.83 2.53 -11.45
CA GLY A 76 8.42 3.94 -11.50
C GLY A 76 6.93 4.11 -11.80
N GLU A 77 6.35 3.23 -12.62
CA GLU A 77 4.92 3.25 -12.91
C GLU A 77 4.09 2.87 -11.68
N VAL A 78 4.57 1.91 -10.89
CA VAL A 78 3.93 1.53 -9.62
C VAL A 78 3.92 2.70 -8.66
N GLU A 79 5.04 3.39 -8.52
CA GLU A 79 5.14 4.57 -7.67
C GLU A 79 4.14 5.65 -8.11
N ALA A 80 4.11 5.97 -9.41
CA ALA A 80 3.19 6.97 -9.95
C ALA A 80 1.73 6.60 -9.70
N LYS A 81 1.38 5.33 -9.90
CA LYS A 81 0.02 4.83 -9.68
C LYS A 81 -0.41 4.98 -8.23
N LEU A 82 0.44 4.61 -7.30
CA LEU A 82 0.11 4.67 -5.87
C LEU A 82 0.08 6.11 -5.35
N ARG A 83 0.97 6.98 -5.84
CA ARG A 83 0.93 8.41 -5.51
C ARG A 83 -0.37 9.05 -6.00
N ALA A 84 -0.81 8.72 -7.22
CA ALA A 84 -2.06 9.22 -7.76
C ALA A 84 -3.27 8.74 -6.95
N CYS A 85 -3.28 7.46 -6.58
CA CYS A 85 -4.34 6.90 -5.74
C CYS A 85 -4.42 7.60 -4.38
N ALA A 86 -3.28 7.82 -3.74
CA ALA A 86 -3.22 8.52 -2.46
C ALA A 86 -3.74 9.95 -2.57
N SER A 87 -3.34 10.65 -3.63
CA SER A 87 -3.77 12.03 -3.87
C SER A 87 -5.29 12.12 -4.02
N GLN A 88 -5.89 11.19 -4.76
CA GLN A 88 -7.34 11.14 -4.93
C GLN A 88 -8.09 10.92 -3.62
N LEU A 89 -7.44 10.26 -2.65
CA LEU A 89 -8.01 10.00 -1.34
C LEU A 89 -7.73 11.12 -0.31
N GLY A 90 -7.05 12.18 -0.73
CA GLY A 90 -6.68 13.28 0.15
C GLY A 90 -5.52 12.95 1.09
N LEU A 91 -4.75 11.91 0.79
CA LEU A 91 -3.58 11.51 1.56
C LEU A 91 -2.33 12.18 1.03
N ASN A 92 -1.40 12.51 1.93
CA ASN A 92 -0.10 13.03 1.58
C ASN A 92 0.91 11.89 1.54
N VAL A 93 1.67 11.77 0.45
CA VAL A 93 2.78 10.84 0.36
C VAL A 93 4.00 11.54 0.97
N ARG A 94 4.45 11.06 2.12
CA ARG A 94 5.57 11.64 2.84
C ARG A 94 6.90 11.12 2.37
N ALA A 95 6.96 9.84 1.99
CA ALA A 95 8.18 9.23 1.48
C ALA A 95 7.86 7.98 0.67
N TRP A 96 8.76 7.67 -0.24
CA TRP A 96 8.81 6.41 -0.99
C TRP A 96 10.22 5.86 -0.81
N LEU A 97 10.34 4.71 -0.15
CA LEU A 97 11.63 4.17 0.29
C LEU A 97 11.85 2.78 -0.29
N ASP A 98 13.09 2.49 -0.68
CA ASP A 98 13.46 1.11 -1.01
C ASP A 98 13.42 0.25 0.25
N SER A 99 12.83 -0.94 0.16
CA SER A 99 12.96 -1.91 1.24
C SER A 99 14.39 -2.44 1.28
N PRO A 100 15.01 -2.54 2.45
CA PRO A 100 16.34 -3.13 2.58
C PRO A 100 16.35 -4.64 2.30
N ILE A 101 15.18 -5.26 2.27
CA ILE A 101 15.02 -6.70 2.03
C ILE A 101 14.26 -6.87 0.73
N THR A 102 14.78 -7.73 -0.18
CA THR A 102 14.05 -8.10 -1.40
C THR A 102 12.96 -9.11 -1.05
N GLY A 103 11.92 -9.16 -1.90
CA GLY A 103 10.90 -10.19 -1.78
C GLY A 103 11.49 -11.58 -1.98
N GLY A 104 10.75 -12.61 -1.56
CA GLY A 104 11.19 -13.99 -1.63
C GLY A 104 11.56 -14.46 -3.04
N ASP A 105 11.01 -13.81 -4.08
CA ASP A 105 11.27 -14.12 -5.47
C ASP A 105 12.39 -13.27 -6.08
N GLY A 106 13.04 -12.42 -5.29
CA GLY A 106 14.06 -11.49 -5.76
C GLY A 106 13.51 -10.16 -6.28
N ASN A 107 12.21 -9.93 -6.21
CA ASN A 107 11.61 -8.65 -6.56
C ASN A 107 12.02 -7.57 -5.55
N ARG A 108 12.27 -6.36 -6.07
CA ARG A 108 12.43 -5.20 -5.21
C ARG A 108 11.07 -4.86 -4.60
N GLU A 109 11.09 -4.46 -3.34
CA GLU A 109 9.93 -3.97 -2.63
C GLU A 109 10.20 -2.58 -2.09
N PHE A 110 9.13 -1.85 -1.80
CA PHE A 110 9.23 -0.45 -1.36
C PHE A 110 8.31 -0.23 -0.16
N PHE A 111 8.59 0.83 0.59
CA PHE A 111 7.65 1.33 1.57
C PHE A 111 7.09 2.65 1.09
N ILE A 112 5.79 2.84 1.26
CA ILE A 112 5.14 4.14 1.07
C ILE A 112 4.66 4.64 2.44
N TRP A 113 5.08 5.85 2.78
CA TRP A 113 4.68 6.52 4.02
C TRP A 113 3.67 7.60 3.68
N LEU A 114 2.49 7.49 4.28
CA LEU A 114 1.34 8.35 4.01
C LEU A 114 0.81 8.96 5.30
N ASN A 115 0.22 10.14 5.21
CA ASN A 115 -0.60 10.70 6.28
C ASN A 115 -1.73 11.56 5.70
N LYS A 116 -2.61 12.04 6.58
CA LYS A 116 -3.70 12.95 6.18
C LYS A 116 -3.22 14.39 6.03
#